data_4a23309713d14e0d0425aec110def288
#
_entry.id   4a23309713d14e0d0425aec110def288
#
_cell.length_a   1.000
_cell.length_b   1.000
_cell.length_c   1.000
_cell.angle_alpha   90.00
_cell.angle_beta   90.00
_cell.angle_gamma   90.00
#
_symmetry.space_group_name_H-M   'P 1'
#
loop_
_entity.id
_entity.type
_entity.pdbx_description
1 polymer ?
#
loop_
_entity_poly.entity_id
_entity_poly.type
_entity_poly.pdbx_seq_one_letter_code
_entity_poly.pdbx_strand_id
1 'polypeptide(L)'
;FEEPRSVYGDNKKPKGYTMVGKPELAYSYMGFKVGKFDSKKGVNVEDKNAKMNNKSLRQAMAYAMNVQQVSDKFGYGLNTRATSLIPGVFKEYKNTELKGFPQDVDKANKLLDKAGYKKGKDGYRKTPDGKKLTINVAAMSGSANQEAIMKNYIQCWKKVGLRCKLTSGRLLDFNNFYDKVQA
;
A
#
# COMPACT_ATOMS: atom_id res chain seq x y z
N PHE A 1 9.97 18.28 10.21
CA PHE A 1 9.69 17.41 11.37
C PHE A 1 9.50 15.99 10.88
N GLU A 2 10.31 15.07 11.37
CA GLU A 2 10.22 13.65 11.02
C GLU A 2 8.99 12.98 11.66
N GLU A 3 8.51 13.53 12.78
CA GLU A 3 7.39 13.01 13.54
C GLU A 3 6.29 14.07 13.70
N PRO A 4 5.29 14.11 12.82
CA PRO A 4 4.17 15.06 12.91
C PRO A 4 3.44 15.02 14.27
N ARG A 5 3.46 13.87 14.95
CA ARG A 5 2.84 13.71 16.27
C ARG A 5 3.40 14.64 17.33
N SER A 6 4.71 14.94 17.29
CA SER A 6 5.35 15.84 18.26
C SER A 6 4.84 17.27 18.16
N VAL A 7 4.31 17.65 17.00
CA VAL A 7 3.87 19.01 16.71
C VAL A 7 2.36 19.13 16.59
N TYR A 8 1.70 18.12 16.00
CA TYR A 8 0.26 18.10 15.75
C TYR A 8 -0.49 17.11 16.65
N GLY A 9 0.23 16.25 17.39
CA GLY A 9 -0.38 15.33 18.35
C GLY A 9 -1.11 16.11 19.44
N ASP A 10 -2.30 15.60 19.82
CA ASP A 10 -3.17 16.20 20.85
C ASP A 10 -3.62 17.64 20.54
N ASN A 11 -3.64 18.04 19.25
CA ASN A 11 -3.99 19.40 18.81
C ASN A 11 -3.16 20.53 19.45
N LYS A 12 -1.98 20.22 19.97
CA LYS A 12 -1.11 21.22 20.63
C LYS A 12 -0.16 21.84 19.61
N LYS A 13 -0.52 23.02 19.14
CA LYS A 13 0.46 23.85 18.43
C LYS A 13 1.52 24.35 19.41
N PRO A 14 2.81 24.31 19.07
CA PRO A 14 3.85 24.89 19.90
C PRO A 14 3.55 26.37 20.17
N LYS A 15 3.55 26.76 21.45
CA LYS A 15 3.28 28.16 21.83
C LYS A 15 4.42 29.06 21.32
N GLY A 16 4.07 30.18 20.71
CA GLY A 16 5.07 31.13 20.19
C GLY A 16 5.64 30.80 18.80
N TYR A 17 5.11 29.80 18.10
CA TYR A 17 5.55 29.42 16.76
C TYR A 17 4.41 29.45 15.75
N THR A 18 4.72 29.87 14.53
CA THR A 18 3.84 29.72 13.37
C THR A 18 4.28 28.51 12.57
N MET A 19 3.36 27.56 12.36
CA MET A 19 3.62 26.34 11.57
C MET A 19 3.31 26.63 10.10
N VAL A 20 4.32 26.48 9.25
CA VAL A 20 4.19 26.61 7.79
C VAL A 20 4.47 25.25 7.15
N GLY A 21 3.45 24.65 6.56
CA GLY A 21 3.57 23.43 5.78
C GLY A 21 3.76 23.70 4.30
N LYS A 22 4.68 22.99 3.66
CA LYS A 22 4.82 22.99 2.19
C LYS A 22 4.72 21.56 1.68
N PRO A 23 4.08 21.33 0.52
CA PRO A 23 4.07 20.03 -0.12
C PRO A 23 5.49 19.55 -0.43
N GLU A 24 5.77 18.29 -0.11
CA GLU A 24 7.04 17.65 -0.42
C GLU A 24 7.08 17.17 -1.88
N LEU A 25 8.27 17.11 -2.47
CA LEU A 25 8.51 16.58 -3.82
C LEU A 25 8.58 15.04 -3.84
N ALA A 26 7.93 14.40 -2.88
CA ALA A 26 7.99 12.97 -2.68
C ALA A 26 6.58 12.35 -2.60
N TYR A 27 6.52 11.05 -2.81
CA TYR A 27 5.33 10.23 -2.58
C TYR A 27 5.73 8.85 -2.07
N SER A 28 4.85 8.24 -1.30
CA SER A 28 4.97 6.85 -0.90
C SER A 28 4.04 5.98 -1.75
N TYR A 29 4.49 4.79 -2.10
CA TYR A 29 3.72 3.86 -2.92
C TYR A 29 3.84 2.43 -2.42
N MET A 30 2.92 1.59 -2.86
CA MET A 30 2.98 0.15 -2.68
C MET A 30 3.24 -0.51 -4.03
N GLY A 31 4.41 -1.11 -4.16
CA GLY A 31 4.80 -1.86 -5.34
C GLY A 31 4.28 -3.31 -5.30
N PHE A 32 4.03 -3.89 -6.46
CA PHE A 32 3.66 -5.30 -6.61
C PHE A 32 4.77 -6.05 -7.36
N LYS A 33 5.25 -7.13 -6.77
CA LYS A 33 6.23 -7.98 -7.44
C LYS A 33 5.53 -8.84 -8.49
N VAL A 34 5.74 -8.51 -9.75
CA VAL A 34 5.14 -9.19 -10.93
C VAL A 34 6.16 -9.99 -11.74
N GLY A 35 7.41 -10.02 -11.30
CA GLY A 35 8.50 -10.68 -11.98
C GLY A 35 9.75 -10.77 -11.11
N LYS A 36 10.88 -10.95 -11.76
CA LYS A 36 12.20 -11.03 -11.13
C LYS A 36 13.25 -10.34 -11.99
N PHE A 37 14.34 -9.94 -11.36
CA PHE A 37 15.50 -9.46 -12.08
C PHE A 37 16.27 -10.64 -12.69
N ASP A 38 16.53 -10.59 -13.99
CA ASP A 38 17.38 -11.54 -14.70
C ASP A 38 18.80 -10.96 -14.78
N SER A 39 19.69 -11.42 -13.92
CA SER A 39 21.06 -10.92 -13.83
C SER A 39 21.90 -11.19 -15.08
N LYS A 40 21.54 -12.21 -15.88
CA LYS A 40 22.25 -12.51 -17.12
C LYS A 40 21.89 -11.51 -18.23
N LYS A 41 20.65 -11.04 -18.23
CA LYS A 41 20.13 -10.07 -19.21
C LYS A 41 20.21 -8.63 -18.72
N GLY A 42 20.45 -8.39 -17.42
CA GLY A 42 20.45 -7.08 -16.81
C GLY A 42 19.10 -6.37 -16.80
N VAL A 43 17.98 -7.11 -16.90
CA VAL A 43 16.62 -6.55 -17.00
C VAL A 43 15.63 -7.25 -16.10
N ASN A 44 14.55 -6.56 -15.76
CA ASN A 44 13.41 -7.17 -15.09
C ASN A 44 12.57 -7.98 -16.09
N VAL A 45 12.32 -9.24 -15.76
CA VAL A 45 11.50 -10.15 -16.57
C VAL A 45 10.18 -10.41 -15.86
N GLU A 46 9.08 -10.16 -16.56
CA GLU A 46 7.74 -10.46 -16.07
C GLU A 46 7.54 -11.98 -15.93
N ASP A 47 6.99 -12.40 -14.81
CA ASP A 47 6.51 -13.77 -14.60
C ASP A 47 4.97 -13.78 -14.68
N LYS A 48 4.44 -14.32 -15.78
CA LYS A 48 2.99 -14.44 -16.00
C LYS A 48 2.29 -15.28 -14.93
N ASN A 49 3.04 -16.15 -14.24
CA ASN A 49 2.53 -17.00 -13.16
C ASN A 49 2.69 -16.32 -11.78
N ALA A 50 3.34 -15.17 -11.72
CA ALA A 50 3.45 -14.43 -10.46
C ALA A 50 2.07 -14.11 -9.90
N LYS A 51 1.86 -14.39 -8.64
CA LYS A 51 0.60 -14.16 -7.92
C LYS A 51 0.05 -12.75 -8.12
N MET A 52 0.94 -11.76 -8.07
CA MET A 52 0.57 -10.35 -8.21
C MET A 52 0.47 -9.89 -9.66
N ASN A 53 0.66 -10.76 -10.66
CA ASN A 53 0.48 -10.40 -12.06
C ASN A 53 -1.02 -10.25 -12.43
N ASN A 54 -1.93 -10.81 -11.67
CA ASN A 54 -3.36 -10.63 -11.88
C ASN A 54 -3.78 -9.18 -11.58
N LYS A 55 -4.18 -8.44 -12.62
CA LYS A 55 -4.58 -7.02 -12.53
C LYS A 55 -5.77 -6.81 -11.60
N SER A 56 -6.77 -7.69 -11.65
CA SER A 56 -7.97 -7.58 -10.79
C SER A 56 -7.62 -7.74 -9.31
N LEU A 57 -6.68 -8.63 -8.97
CA LEU A 57 -6.18 -8.78 -7.61
C LEU A 57 -5.51 -7.49 -7.12
N ARG A 58 -4.61 -6.90 -7.92
CA ARG A 58 -3.94 -5.63 -7.56
C ARG A 58 -4.93 -4.49 -7.38
N GLN A 59 -5.89 -4.35 -8.31
CA GLN A 59 -6.93 -3.31 -8.22
C GLN A 59 -7.85 -3.52 -7.01
N ALA A 60 -8.24 -4.75 -6.71
CA ALA A 60 -9.04 -5.08 -5.54
C ALA A 60 -8.29 -4.73 -4.23
N MET A 61 -7.00 -5.02 -4.15
CA MET A 61 -6.18 -4.60 -3.01
C MET A 61 -6.17 -3.08 -2.85
N ALA A 62 -6.04 -2.33 -3.95
CA ALA A 62 -6.06 -0.86 -3.92
C ALA A 62 -7.43 -0.31 -3.47
N TYR A 63 -8.55 -0.85 -3.98
CA TYR A 63 -9.90 -0.44 -3.56
C TYR A 63 -10.24 -0.84 -2.11
N ALA A 64 -9.65 -1.91 -1.59
CA ALA A 64 -9.88 -2.31 -0.20
C ALA A 64 -9.20 -1.39 0.82
N MET A 65 -8.14 -0.67 0.45
CA MET A 65 -7.35 0.15 1.37
C MET A 65 -8.06 1.46 1.74
N ASN A 66 -8.14 1.75 3.04
CA ASN A 66 -8.59 3.06 3.53
C ASN A 66 -7.40 4.00 3.75
N VAL A 67 -6.87 4.55 2.66
CA VAL A 67 -5.72 5.46 2.69
C VAL A 67 -6.06 6.77 3.39
N GLN A 68 -7.32 7.26 3.25
CA GLN A 68 -7.75 8.49 3.92
C GLN A 68 -7.70 8.35 5.44
N GLN A 69 -8.25 7.26 5.99
CA GLN A 69 -8.18 7.00 7.44
C GLN A 69 -6.74 6.94 7.95
N VAL A 70 -5.83 6.35 7.17
CA VAL A 70 -4.40 6.30 7.51
C VAL A 70 -3.79 7.70 7.51
N SER A 71 -4.09 8.51 6.48
CA SER A 71 -3.66 9.91 6.40
C SER A 71 -4.15 10.73 7.60
N ASP A 72 -5.42 10.62 7.94
CA ASP A 72 -6.02 11.38 9.03
C ASP A 72 -5.44 10.97 10.38
N LYS A 73 -5.31 9.65 10.61
CA LYS A 73 -4.89 9.12 11.91
C LYS A 73 -3.39 9.24 12.17
N PHE A 74 -2.55 9.02 11.16
CA PHE A 74 -1.10 8.96 11.30
C PHE A 74 -0.38 10.14 10.63
N GLY A 75 -1.01 10.80 9.68
CA GLY A 75 -0.49 11.97 8.98
C GLY A 75 -1.11 13.28 9.44
N TYR A 76 -2.03 13.25 10.41
CA TYR A 76 -2.71 14.45 10.96
C TYR A 76 -3.32 15.37 9.89
N GLY A 77 -3.79 14.79 8.78
CA GLY A 77 -4.33 15.54 7.64
C GLY A 77 -3.27 16.23 6.78
N LEU A 78 -1.98 16.06 7.06
CA LEU A 78 -0.90 16.67 6.29
C LEU A 78 -0.60 15.93 4.98
N ASN A 79 -0.97 14.66 4.90
CA ASN A 79 -0.76 13.83 3.72
C ASN A 79 -1.98 13.87 2.80
N THR A 80 -1.75 13.93 1.51
CA THR A 80 -2.81 13.80 0.50
C THR A 80 -2.64 12.49 -0.26
N ARG A 81 -3.77 11.84 -0.62
CA ARG A 81 -3.71 10.64 -1.44
C ARG A 81 -3.18 10.96 -2.83
N ALA A 82 -2.11 10.29 -3.22
CA ALA A 82 -1.60 10.36 -4.58
C ALA A 82 -2.56 9.67 -5.56
N THR A 83 -2.79 10.26 -6.72
CA THR A 83 -3.59 9.68 -7.82
C THR A 83 -2.71 9.21 -8.98
N SER A 84 -1.43 9.60 -8.97
CA SER A 84 -0.42 9.23 -9.97
C SER A 84 0.96 9.20 -9.31
N LEU A 85 1.97 8.81 -10.07
CA LEU A 85 3.39 8.87 -9.65
C LEU A 85 3.97 10.29 -9.73
N ILE A 86 3.19 11.28 -10.17
CA ILE A 86 3.61 12.67 -10.22
C ILE A 86 3.20 13.35 -8.91
N PRO A 87 4.12 13.86 -8.09
CA PRO A 87 3.80 14.60 -6.86
C PRO A 87 2.89 15.79 -7.14
N GLY A 88 2.01 16.10 -6.19
CA GLY A 88 0.97 17.13 -6.35
C GLY A 88 1.48 18.55 -6.60
N VAL A 89 2.75 18.82 -6.30
CA VAL A 89 3.40 20.12 -6.56
C VAL A 89 3.64 20.38 -8.06
N PHE A 90 3.79 19.32 -8.85
CA PHE A 90 3.99 19.42 -10.30
C PHE A 90 2.66 19.41 -11.04
N LYS A 91 1.85 20.46 -10.81
CA LYS A 91 0.48 20.57 -11.33
C LYS A 91 0.40 20.47 -12.85
N GLU A 92 1.37 21.05 -13.54
CA GLU A 92 1.43 21.08 -15.01
C GLU A 92 1.67 19.72 -15.65
N TYR A 93 2.34 18.81 -14.91
CA TYR A 93 2.64 17.45 -15.38
C TYR A 93 1.65 16.41 -14.86
N LYS A 94 0.75 16.81 -13.96
CA LYS A 94 -0.20 15.91 -13.33
C LYS A 94 -1.48 15.79 -14.17
N ASN A 95 -1.81 14.56 -14.58
CA ASN A 95 -3.13 14.30 -15.14
C ASN A 95 -4.20 14.41 -14.04
N THR A 96 -5.01 15.46 -14.07
CA THR A 96 -6.06 15.76 -13.09
C THR A 96 -7.31 14.90 -13.24
N GLU A 97 -7.48 14.20 -14.37
CA GLU A 97 -8.60 13.29 -14.61
C GLU A 97 -8.45 11.96 -13.85
N LEU A 98 -7.23 11.63 -13.44
CA LEU A 98 -6.95 10.41 -12.68
C LEU A 98 -7.51 10.52 -11.26
N LYS A 99 -8.57 9.75 -10.98
CA LYS A 99 -9.21 9.70 -9.65
C LYS A 99 -8.57 8.70 -8.68
N GLY A 100 -7.60 7.92 -9.15
CA GLY A 100 -6.95 6.86 -8.35
C GLY A 100 -7.92 5.74 -7.96
N PHE A 101 -7.69 5.16 -6.77
CA PHE A 101 -8.49 4.03 -6.25
C PHE A 101 -9.11 4.43 -4.89
N PRO A 102 -10.23 5.18 -4.85
CA PRO A 102 -10.91 5.45 -3.59
C PRO A 102 -11.33 4.14 -2.93
N GLN A 103 -11.44 4.14 -1.59
CA GLN A 103 -11.88 2.93 -0.91
C GLN A 103 -13.28 2.53 -1.40
N ASP A 104 -13.39 1.29 -1.87
CA ASP A 104 -14.64 0.68 -2.33
C ASP A 104 -14.56 -0.84 -2.13
N VAL A 105 -15.05 -1.28 -0.97
CA VAL A 105 -15.00 -2.69 -0.56
C VAL A 105 -15.87 -3.58 -1.48
N ASP A 106 -16.99 -3.06 -1.94
CA ASP A 106 -17.91 -3.81 -2.82
C ASP A 106 -17.28 -4.01 -4.19
N LYS A 107 -16.67 -2.96 -4.74
CA LYS A 107 -15.93 -3.04 -6.00
C LYS A 107 -14.73 -3.99 -5.89
N ALA A 108 -14.01 -3.94 -4.76
CA ALA A 108 -12.91 -4.89 -4.51
C ALA A 108 -13.42 -6.33 -4.51
N ASN A 109 -14.54 -6.62 -3.82
CA ASN A 109 -15.14 -7.95 -3.83
C ASN A 109 -15.57 -8.38 -5.25
N LYS A 110 -16.28 -7.52 -5.99
CA LYS A 110 -16.72 -7.80 -7.38
C LYS A 110 -15.55 -8.12 -8.30
N LEU A 111 -14.44 -7.38 -8.19
CA LEU A 111 -13.22 -7.65 -8.97
C LEU A 111 -12.62 -9.02 -8.65
N LEU A 112 -12.56 -9.39 -7.36
CA LEU A 112 -12.04 -10.68 -6.94
C LEU A 112 -12.96 -11.83 -7.38
N ASP A 113 -14.27 -11.68 -7.24
CA ASP A 113 -15.26 -12.69 -7.64
C ASP A 113 -15.20 -12.93 -9.15
N LYS A 114 -15.17 -11.85 -9.97
CA LYS A 114 -15.07 -11.93 -11.43
C LYS A 114 -13.76 -12.58 -11.88
N ALA A 115 -12.68 -12.38 -11.12
CA ALA A 115 -11.37 -12.97 -11.41
C ALA A 115 -11.21 -14.41 -10.86
N GLY A 116 -12.27 -15.00 -10.29
CA GLY A 116 -12.28 -16.40 -9.83
C GLY A 116 -11.71 -16.63 -8.43
N TYR A 117 -11.41 -15.59 -7.67
CA TYR A 117 -10.94 -15.72 -6.27
C TYR A 117 -12.10 -16.00 -5.33
N LYS A 118 -12.56 -17.23 -5.24
CA LYS A 118 -13.72 -17.64 -4.41
C LYS A 118 -13.36 -17.69 -2.92
N LYS A 119 -14.27 -17.26 -2.05
CA LYS A 119 -14.14 -17.40 -0.59
C LYS A 119 -14.31 -18.85 -0.16
N GLY A 120 -13.41 -19.35 0.67
CA GLY A 120 -13.52 -20.63 1.36
C GLY A 120 -14.37 -20.53 2.63
N LYS A 121 -14.60 -21.69 3.29
CA LYS A 121 -15.33 -21.78 4.57
C LYS A 121 -14.68 -20.97 5.70
N ASP A 122 -13.37 -20.74 5.62
CA ASP A 122 -12.59 -19.93 6.56
C ASP A 122 -12.68 -18.41 6.30
N GLY A 123 -13.52 -17.97 5.34
CA GLY A 123 -13.72 -16.59 4.96
C GLY A 123 -12.61 -16.01 4.08
N TYR A 124 -11.53 -16.75 3.85
CA TYR A 124 -10.44 -16.32 2.98
C TYR A 124 -10.61 -16.81 1.54
N ARG A 125 -10.11 -16.02 0.61
CA ARG A 125 -10.14 -16.35 -0.81
C ARG A 125 -9.05 -17.34 -1.18
N LYS A 126 -9.37 -18.18 -2.14
CA LYS A 126 -8.43 -19.07 -2.83
C LYS A 126 -8.06 -18.46 -4.17
N THR A 127 -6.97 -18.93 -4.75
CA THR A 127 -6.60 -18.64 -6.15
C THR A 127 -7.65 -19.21 -7.11
N PRO A 128 -7.73 -18.75 -8.38
CA PRO A 128 -8.70 -19.27 -9.35
C PRO A 128 -8.57 -20.79 -9.58
N ASP A 129 -7.38 -21.36 -9.39
CA ASP A 129 -7.11 -22.81 -9.46
C ASP A 129 -7.38 -23.54 -8.09
N GLY A 130 -8.03 -22.85 -7.15
CA GLY A 130 -8.49 -23.45 -5.88
C GLY A 130 -7.46 -23.55 -4.78
N LYS A 131 -6.21 -23.11 -5.00
CA LYS A 131 -5.15 -23.18 -4.00
C LYS A 131 -5.26 -22.08 -2.95
N LYS A 132 -4.61 -22.29 -1.80
CA LYS A 132 -4.51 -21.30 -0.73
C LYS A 132 -3.81 -20.03 -1.21
N LEU A 133 -4.49 -18.89 -1.11
CA LEU A 133 -3.91 -17.58 -1.41
C LEU A 133 -3.33 -16.97 -0.13
N THR A 134 -2.03 -16.73 -0.11
CA THR A 134 -1.36 -15.92 0.91
C THR A 134 -0.49 -14.87 0.24
N ILE A 135 -0.64 -13.61 0.66
CA ILE A 135 0.09 -12.46 0.14
C ILE A 135 1.06 -11.99 1.21
N ASN A 136 2.35 -12.04 0.91
CA ASN A 136 3.38 -11.51 1.81
C ASN A 136 3.62 -10.04 1.48
N VAL A 137 3.67 -9.20 2.51
CA VAL A 137 3.87 -7.76 2.39
C VAL A 137 5.19 -7.42 3.07
N ALA A 138 6.13 -6.87 2.33
CA ALA A 138 7.35 -6.31 2.87
C ALA A 138 7.14 -4.82 3.18
N ALA A 139 7.56 -4.38 4.34
CA ALA A 139 7.57 -2.98 4.72
C ALA A 139 8.78 -2.70 5.61
N MET A 140 9.37 -1.54 5.42
CA MET A 140 10.57 -1.11 6.14
C MET A 140 10.21 -0.59 7.53
N SER A 141 11.03 -0.91 8.52
CA SER A 141 11.00 -0.27 9.84
C SER A 141 11.66 1.11 9.78
N GLY A 142 11.51 1.90 10.83
CA GLY A 142 12.14 3.23 10.94
C GLY A 142 11.17 4.35 11.28
N SER A 143 9.86 4.15 11.08
CA SER A 143 8.82 5.07 11.56
C SER A 143 8.02 4.41 12.68
N ALA A 144 7.75 5.14 13.76
CA ALA A 144 6.94 4.65 14.89
C ALA A 144 5.52 4.20 14.47
N ASN A 145 4.98 4.78 13.40
CA ASN A 145 3.63 4.50 12.91
C ASN A 145 3.58 3.40 11.86
N GLN A 146 4.70 3.00 11.27
CA GLN A 146 4.72 2.09 10.11
C GLN A 146 4.06 0.75 10.40
N GLU A 147 4.30 0.17 11.57
CA GLU A 147 3.69 -1.10 11.94
C GLU A 147 2.17 -0.98 12.08
N ALA A 148 1.68 0.11 12.69
CA ALA A 148 0.24 0.36 12.84
C ALA A 148 -0.43 0.61 11.48
N ILE A 149 0.22 1.33 10.57
CA ILE A 149 -0.23 1.55 9.20
C ILE A 149 -0.36 0.21 8.45
N MET A 150 0.66 -0.63 8.53
CA MET A 150 0.65 -1.93 7.85
C MET A 150 -0.40 -2.88 8.44
N LYS A 151 -0.57 -2.90 9.77
CA LYS A 151 -1.66 -3.64 10.43
C LYS A 151 -3.03 -3.16 9.96
N ASN A 152 -3.24 -1.85 9.78
CA ASN A 152 -4.48 -1.30 9.26
C ASN A 152 -4.75 -1.81 7.83
N TYR A 153 -3.78 -1.75 6.92
CA TYR A 153 -3.97 -2.24 5.55
C TYR A 153 -4.21 -3.74 5.49
N ILE A 154 -3.52 -4.53 6.31
CA ILE A 154 -3.76 -5.98 6.41
C ILE A 154 -5.21 -6.26 6.85
N GLN A 155 -5.75 -5.48 7.80
CA GLN A 155 -7.15 -5.60 8.20
C GLN A 155 -8.12 -5.18 7.08
N CYS A 156 -7.81 -4.15 6.31
CA CYS A 156 -8.60 -3.78 5.13
C CYS A 156 -8.65 -4.92 4.11
N TRP A 157 -7.54 -5.56 3.80
CA TRP A 157 -7.50 -6.71 2.91
C TRP A 157 -8.20 -7.94 3.46
N LYS A 158 -8.14 -8.16 4.78
CA LYS A 158 -8.90 -9.24 5.44
C LYS A 158 -10.41 -9.08 5.24
N LYS A 159 -10.95 -7.85 5.28
CA LYS A 159 -12.38 -7.58 5.04
C LYS A 159 -12.87 -8.09 3.68
N VAL A 160 -12.01 -8.07 2.66
CA VAL A 160 -12.33 -8.62 1.33
C VAL A 160 -11.87 -10.08 1.16
N GLY A 161 -11.46 -10.73 2.23
CA GLY A 161 -11.07 -12.15 2.24
C GLY A 161 -9.65 -12.43 1.77
N LEU A 162 -8.78 -11.44 1.69
CA LEU A 162 -7.38 -11.64 1.33
C LEU A 162 -6.53 -11.93 2.59
N ARG A 163 -5.80 -13.04 2.56
CA ARG A 163 -4.87 -13.41 3.62
C ARG A 163 -3.52 -12.75 3.37
N CYS A 164 -3.35 -11.58 3.95
CA CYS A 164 -2.09 -10.83 3.89
C CYS A 164 -1.34 -10.93 5.21
N LYS A 165 -0.01 -11.00 5.16
CA LYS A 165 0.85 -11.00 6.34
C LYS A 165 2.17 -10.31 6.03
N LEU A 166 2.82 -9.77 7.06
CA LEU A 166 4.17 -9.26 6.92
C LEU A 166 5.15 -10.40 6.57
N THR A 167 6.07 -10.12 5.67
CA THR A 167 7.20 -11.00 5.38
C THR A 167 7.99 -11.20 6.67
N SER A 168 8.30 -12.44 7.02
CA SER A 168 8.98 -12.76 8.28
C SER A 168 8.22 -12.36 9.56
N GLY A 169 6.92 -12.02 9.46
CA GLY A 169 6.07 -11.65 10.61
C GLY A 169 6.31 -10.27 11.22
N ARG A 170 7.28 -9.50 10.71
CA ARG A 170 7.67 -8.19 11.24
C ARG A 170 8.05 -7.22 10.12
N LEU A 171 8.22 -5.95 10.47
CA LEU A 171 8.86 -4.96 9.60
C LEU A 171 10.35 -5.33 9.43
N LEU A 172 10.88 -5.01 8.27
CA LEU A 172 12.26 -5.29 7.90
C LEU A 172 13.12 -4.05 8.15
N ASP A 173 14.37 -4.23 8.57
CA ASP A 173 15.35 -3.16 8.52
C ASP A 173 15.67 -2.79 7.06
N PHE A 174 16.39 -1.70 6.88
CA PHE A 174 16.69 -1.12 5.57
C PHE A 174 17.30 -2.15 4.59
N ASN A 175 18.36 -2.83 5.00
CA ASN A 175 19.08 -3.77 4.13
C ASN A 175 18.21 -4.96 3.75
N ASN A 176 17.57 -5.59 4.72
CA ASN A 176 16.66 -6.72 4.49
C ASN A 176 15.44 -6.34 3.64
N PHE A 177 14.95 -5.10 3.76
CA PHE A 177 13.86 -4.62 2.91
C PHE A 177 14.32 -4.49 1.45
N TYR A 178 15.46 -3.83 1.20
CA TYR A 178 15.99 -3.65 -0.15
C TYR A 178 16.35 -4.97 -0.82
N ASP A 179 16.95 -5.91 -0.10
CA ASP A 179 17.20 -7.25 -0.61
C ASP A 179 15.92 -7.95 -1.08
N LYS A 180 14.80 -7.76 -0.36
CA LYS A 180 13.49 -8.32 -0.75
C LYS A 180 12.87 -7.61 -1.95
N VAL A 181 13.13 -6.34 -2.14
CA VAL A 181 12.57 -5.56 -3.25
C VAL A 181 13.36 -5.79 -4.53
N GLN A 182 14.68 -5.96 -4.43
CA GLN A 182 15.57 -6.15 -5.57
C GLN A 182 15.68 -7.61 -6.05
N ALA A 183 15.36 -8.59 -5.19
CA ALA A 183 15.50 -10.04 -5.47
C ALA A 183 14.52 -10.58 -6.52
#